data_75a37e80fc0b929de45a47a615e7da85
#
_entry.id   75a37e80fc0b929de45a47a615e7da85
#
_cell.length_a   1.000
_cell.length_b   1.000
_cell.length_c   1.000
_cell.angle_alpha   90.00
_cell.angle_beta   90.00
_cell.angle_gamma   90.00
#
_symmetry.space_group_name_H-M   'P 1'
#
loop_
_entity.id
_entity.type
_entity.pdbx_description
1 polymer ?
#
loop_
_entity_poly.entity_id
_entity_poly.type
_entity_poly.pdbx_seq_one_letter_code
_entity_poly.pdbx_strand_id
1 'polypeptide(L)'
;MAANGKRKESMAARVYEALKDDIFEFRLIPGDKFSEGDVGTRLNASRTPVREALYRLQREGYVEVLFRSGWQVKPFDFQQVEELYDLRITLERAAMHKICALSEEPPTVRTLTAIWNPDHPSERAVGSTVRALDESFHCDLVAAAGNREMTRIHR
;
A
#
# COMPACT_ATOMS: atom_id res chain seq x y z
N MET A 1 8.25 32.73 15.70
CA MET A 1 7.95 32.54 14.26
C MET A 1 8.84 31.41 13.75
N ALA A 2 8.33 30.21 13.67
CA ALA A 2 9.05 29.05 13.14
C ALA A 2 8.59 28.85 11.68
N ALA A 3 9.50 29.05 10.74
CA ALA A 3 9.27 28.84 9.33
C ALA A 3 9.11 27.35 9.07
N ASN A 4 7.91 26.94 8.72
CA ASN A 4 7.59 25.59 8.29
C ASN A 4 8.12 25.39 6.86
N GLY A 5 9.40 25.00 6.75
CA GLY A 5 10.04 24.68 5.48
C GLY A 5 9.43 23.40 4.92
N LYS A 6 8.46 23.48 4.02
CA LYS A 6 8.05 22.35 3.16
C LYS A 6 9.31 21.77 2.51
N ARG A 7 9.75 20.62 2.96
CA ARG A 7 10.87 19.88 2.37
C ARG A 7 10.52 19.62 0.92
N LYS A 8 11.23 20.27 0.00
CA LYS A 8 11.00 20.12 -1.45
C LYS A 8 11.14 18.65 -1.78
N GLU A 9 10.07 18.04 -2.23
CA GLU A 9 10.02 16.63 -2.59
C GLU A 9 11.13 16.32 -3.61
N SER A 10 11.93 15.27 -3.35
CA SER A 10 13.03 14.94 -4.24
C SER A 10 12.50 14.45 -5.60
N MET A 11 13.28 14.63 -6.68
CA MET A 11 12.90 14.12 -7.99
C MET A 11 12.72 12.59 -7.93
N ALA A 12 13.52 11.86 -7.16
CA ALA A 12 13.38 10.44 -6.96
C ALA A 12 12.05 10.06 -6.28
N ALA A 13 11.59 10.84 -5.30
CA ALA A 13 10.29 10.63 -4.68
C ALA A 13 9.15 10.84 -5.69
N ARG A 14 9.22 11.90 -6.50
CA ARG A 14 8.22 12.16 -7.56
C ARG A 14 8.17 11.03 -8.60
N VAL A 15 9.33 10.54 -9.05
CA VAL A 15 9.41 9.42 -9.98
C VAL A 15 8.83 8.14 -9.36
N TYR A 16 9.15 7.89 -8.09
CA TYR A 16 8.63 6.74 -7.35
C TYR A 16 7.10 6.78 -7.26
N GLU A 17 6.51 7.89 -6.80
CA GLU A 17 5.05 8.02 -6.70
C GLU A 17 4.38 7.87 -8.07
N ALA A 18 4.91 8.54 -9.11
CA ALA A 18 4.35 8.44 -10.46
C ALA A 18 4.36 7.00 -11.01
N LEU A 19 5.44 6.24 -10.80
CA LEU A 19 5.51 4.84 -11.23
C LEU A 19 4.60 3.94 -10.39
N LYS A 20 4.51 4.20 -9.10
CA LYS A 20 3.61 3.49 -8.19
C LYS A 20 2.15 3.68 -8.58
N ASP A 21 1.75 4.91 -8.88
CA ASP A 21 0.42 5.23 -9.39
C ASP A 21 0.14 4.55 -10.74
N ASP A 22 1.15 4.50 -11.65
CA ASP A 22 1.00 3.79 -12.93
C ASP A 22 0.71 2.30 -12.75
N ILE A 23 1.35 1.67 -11.77
CA ILE A 23 1.12 0.24 -11.45
C ILE A 23 -0.27 0.06 -10.80
N PHE A 24 -0.63 0.89 -9.84
CA PHE A 24 -1.90 0.76 -9.13
C PHE A 24 -3.12 1.13 -9.97
N GLU A 25 -2.95 2.00 -10.96
CA GLU A 25 -4.01 2.36 -11.89
C GLU A 25 -3.96 1.56 -13.20
N PHE A 26 -3.15 0.49 -13.23
CA PHE A 26 -3.01 -0.42 -14.37
C PHE A 26 -2.59 0.27 -15.67
N ARG A 27 -1.87 1.40 -15.60
CA ARG A 27 -1.18 2.00 -16.74
C ARG A 27 0.10 1.24 -17.08
N LEU A 28 0.72 0.64 -16.06
CA LEU A 28 1.74 -0.40 -16.18
C LEU A 28 1.17 -1.68 -15.55
N ILE A 29 0.97 -2.70 -16.37
CA ILE A 29 0.39 -3.97 -15.89
C ILE A 29 1.48 -4.98 -15.53
N PRO A 30 1.19 -5.98 -14.66
CA PRO A 30 2.10 -7.06 -14.35
C PRO A 30 2.64 -7.72 -15.62
N GLY A 31 3.98 -7.82 -15.72
CA GLY A 31 4.69 -8.33 -16.89
C GLY A 31 5.17 -7.28 -17.89
N ASP A 32 4.70 -6.03 -17.80
CA ASP A 32 5.17 -4.94 -18.67
C ASP A 32 6.64 -4.65 -18.46
N LYS A 33 7.35 -4.45 -19.59
CA LYS A 33 8.78 -4.14 -19.63
C LYS A 33 9.01 -2.69 -20.02
N PHE A 34 9.97 -2.06 -19.38
CA PHE A 34 10.33 -0.68 -19.66
C PHE A 34 11.80 -0.40 -19.32
N SER A 35 12.34 0.69 -19.84
CA SER A 35 13.72 1.12 -19.59
C SER A 35 13.78 2.36 -18.68
N GLU A 36 14.96 2.57 -18.04
CA GLU A 36 15.24 3.81 -17.32
C GLU A 36 15.14 5.04 -18.23
N GLY A 37 15.46 4.88 -19.51
CA GLY A 37 15.38 5.94 -20.51
C GLY A 37 13.94 6.37 -20.78
N ASP A 38 13.03 5.40 -20.94
CA ASP A 38 11.60 5.67 -21.18
C ASP A 38 11.00 6.43 -20.01
N VAL A 39 11.28 5.97 -18.78
CA VAL A 39 10.84 6.64 -17.56
C VAL A 39 11.42 8.04 -17.45
N GLY A 40 12.73 8.19 -17.71
CA GLY A 40 13.42 9.49 -17.66
C GLY A 40 12.84 10.49 -18.64
N THR A 41 12.58 10.07 -19.88
CA THR A 41 11.97 10.90 -20.92
C THR A 41 10.56 11.33 -20.53
N ARG A 42 9.73 10.37 -20.11
CA ARG A 42 8.33 10.62 -19.74
C ARG A 42 8.18 11.56 -18.54
N LEU A 43 9.02 11.39 -17.50
CA LEU A 43 8.93 12.15 -16.25
C LEU A 43 9.89 13.34 -16.19
N ASN A 44 10.59 13.64 -17.29
CA ASN A 44 11.61 14.66 -17.37
C ASN A 44 12.63 14.59 -16.22
N ALA A 45 13.16 13.41 -16.00
CA ALA A 45 14.10 13.07 -14.92
C ALA A 45 15.39 12.48 -15.48
N SER A 46 16.54 12.82 -14.87
CA SER A 46 17.81 12.18 -15.19
C SER A 46 17.87 10.73 -14.67
N ARG A 47 18.85 9.94 -15.14
CA ARG A 47 18.97 8.52 -14.80
C ARG A 47 19.12 8.26 -13.30
N THR A 48 19.81 9.13 -12.56
CA THR A 48 20.07 8.93 -11.13
C THR A 48 18.78 8.85 -10.31
N PRO A 49 17.87 9.85 -10.30
CA PRO A 49 16.63 9.78 -9.57
C PRO A 49 15.70 8.66 -10.07
N VAL A 50 15.75 8.32 -11.37
CA VAL A 50 15.00 7.19 -11.92
C VAL A 50 15.46 5.87 -11.30
N ARG A 51 16.77 5.61 -11.26
CA ARG A 51 17.33 4.41 -10.64
C ARG A 51 17.01 4.32 -9.15
N GLU A 52 17.14 5.41 -8.44
CA GLU A 52 16.81 5.45 -7.01
C GLU A 52 15.34 5.05 -6.76
N ALA A 53 14.41 5.59 -7.54
CA ALA A 53 13.00 5.26 -7.50
C ALA A 53 12.75 3.78 -7.84
N LEU A 54 13.36 3.27 -8.90
CA LEU A 54 13.20 1.89 -9.35
C LEU A 54 13.77 0.88 -8.35
N TYR A 55 14.93 1.14 -7.74
CA TYR A 55 15.46 0.29 -6.68
C TYR A 55 14.58 0.30 -5.42
N ARG A 56 13.90 1.41 -5.15
CA ARG A 56 12.92 1.46 -4.08
C ARG A 56 11.71 0.58 -4.40
N LEU A 57 11.13 0.71 -5.59
CA LEU A 57 10.02 -0.13 -6.05
C LEU A 57 10.40 -1.63 -6.09
N GLN A 58 11.65 -1.94 -6.46
CA GLN A 58 12.15 -3.31 -6.43
C GLN A 58 12.21 -3.88 -5.02
N ARG A 59 12.71 -3.11 -4.05
CA ARG A 59 12.73 -3.54 -2.64
C ARG A 59 11.32 -3.76 -2.07
N GLU A 60 10.36 -2.99 -2.55
CA GLU A 60 8.94 -3.12 -2.20
C GLU A 60 8.22 -4.23 -2.99
N GLY A 61 8.91 -4.86 -3.97
CA GLY A 61 8.38 -6.01 -4.72
C GLY A 61 7.48 -5.66 -5.90
N TYR A 62 7.41 -4.38 -6.32
CA TYR A 62 6.58 -3.96 -7.46
C TYR A 62 7.23 -4.21 -8.81
N VAL A 63 8.55 -4.10 -8.89
CA VAL A 63 9.30 -4.28 -10.14
C VAL A 63 10.51 -5.17 -9.92
N GLU A 64 11.02 -5.74 -11.00
CA GLU A 64 12.24 -6.53 -11.01
C GLU A 64 13.17 -6.14 -12.17
N VAL A 65 14.47 -6.39 -11.99
CA VAL A 65 15.48 -6.15 -13.04
C VAL A 65 15.52 -7.34 -13.97
N LEU A 66 15.40 -7.09 -15.26
CA LEU A 66 15.66 -8.09 -16.30
C LEU A 66 17.09 -7.94 -16.83
N PHE A 67 17.88 -9.01 -16.77
CA PHE A 67 19.24 -8.99 -17.30
C PHE A 67 19.25 -8.53 -18.76
N ARG A 68 19.99 -7.45 -19.06
CA ARG A 68 20.10 -6.80 -20.37
C ARG A 68 18.80 -6.26 -21.00
N SER A 69 17.66 -6.31 -20.28
CA SER A 69 16.36 -5.95 -20.84
C SER A 69 15.65 -4.83 -20.05
N GLY A 70 16.32 -4.23 -19.07
CA GLY A 70 15.77 -3.14 -18.27
C GLY A 70 14.98 -3.64 -17.06
N TRP A 71 13.76 -3.16 -16.91
CA TRP A 71 12.89 -3.40 -15.76
C TRP A 71 11.58 -4.02 -16.21
N GLN A 72 10.96 -4.78 -15.31
CA GLN A 72 9.63 -5.35 -15.52
C GLN A 72 8.76 -5.10 -14.29
N VAL A 73 7.47 -4.78 -14.49
CA VAL A 73 6.50 -4.88 -13.42
C VAL A 73 6.40 -6.35 -13.02
N LYS A 74 6.58 -6.65 -11.72
CA LYS A 74 6.61 -8.03 -11.25
C LYS A 74 5.33 -8.75 -11.68
N PRO A 75 5.42 -9.91 -12.33
CA PRO A 75 4.26 -10.70 -12.69
C PRO A 75 3.42 -11.04 -11.46
N PHE A 76 2.10 -11.12 -11.64
CA PHE A 76 1.20 -11.42 -10.56
C PHE A 76 1.34 -12.89 -10.15
N ASP A 77 1.65 -13.10 -8.88
CA ASP A 77 1.74 -14.44 -8.29
C ASP A 77 0.44 -14.75 -7.54
N PHE A 78 -0.46 -15.46 -8.19
CA PHE A 78 -1.77 -15.82 -7.61
C PHE A 78 -1.62 -16.68 -6.37
N GLN A 79 -0.66 -17.60 -6.35
CA GLN A 79 -0.41 -18.45 -5.18
C GLN A 79 0.05 -17.61 -3.99
N GLN A 80 0.99 -16.70 -4.19
CA GLN A 80 1.43 -15.78 -3.15
C GLN A 80 0.27 -14.95 -2.59
N VAL A 81 -0.65 -14.50 -3.45
CA VAL A 81 -1.83 -13.75 -3.02
C VAL A 81 -2.74 -14.61 -2.15
N GLU A 82 -3.02 -15.86 -2.55
CA GLU A 82 -3.82 -16.79 -1.74
C GLU A 82 -3.19 -17.03 -0.37
N GLU A 83 -1.87 -17.28 -0.32
CA GLU A 83 -1.14 -17.48 0.94
C GLU A 83 -1.19 -16.24 1.85
N LEU A 84 -1.09 -15.02 1.28
CA LEU A 84 -1.21 -13.77 2.04
C LEU A 84 -2.64 -13.56 2.57
N TYR A 85 -3.66 -13.92 1.80
CA TYR A 85 -5.06 -13.87 2.25
C TYR A 85 -5.33 -14.86 3.37
N ASP A 86 -4.79 -16.07 3.31
CA ASP A 86 -4.90 -17.07 4.39
C ASP A 86 -4.26 -16.56 5.68
N LEU A 87 -3.07 -15.95 5.58
CA LEU A 87 -2.41 -15.32 6.72
C LEU A 87 -3.25 -14.18 7.30
N ARG A 88 -3.77 -13.29 6.43
CA ARG A 88 -4.63 -12.17 6.82
C ARG A 88 -5.87 -12.66 7.57
N ILE A 89 -6.60 -13.63 7.00
CA ILE A 89 -7.78 -14.23 7.64
C ILE A 89 -7.44 -14.81 9.00
N THR A 90 -6.30 -15.49 9.11
CA THR A 90 -5.84 -16.08 10.38
C THR A 90 -5.59 -15.02 11.44
N LEU A 91 -4.90 -13.94 11.09
CA LEU A 91 -4.60 -12.84 12.01
C LEU A 91 -5.86 -12.06 12.42
N GLU A 92 -6.73 -11.75 11.47
CA GLU A 92 -7.98 -11.03 11.72
C GLU A 92 -8.94 -11.85 12.60
N ARG A 93 -9.10 -13.14 12.33
CA ARG A 93 -9.90 -14.03 13.19
C ARG A 93 -9.35 -14.08 14.62
N ALA A 94 -8.03 -14.19 14.77
CA ALA A 94 -7.40 -14.19 16.09
C ALA A 94 -7.59 -12.84 16.80
N ALA A 95 -7.52 -11.72 16.05
CA ALA A 95 -7.80 -10.39 16.58
C ALA A 95 -9.25 -10.26 17.05
N MET A 96 -10.22 -10.68 16.23
CA MET A 96 -11.64 -10.68 16.57
C MET A 96 -11.93 -11.49 17.83
N HIS A 97 -11.37 -12.71 17.96
CA HIS A 97 -11.52 -13.50 19.18
C HIS A 97 -11.00 -12.77 20.42
N LYS A 98 -9.86 -12.09 20.31
CA LYS A 98 -9.31 -11.30 21.43
C LYS A 98 -10.20 -10.11 21.78
N ILE A 99 -10.69 -9.38 20.78
CA ILE A 99 -11.59 -8.23 20.96
C ILE A 99 -12.90 -8.68 21.65
N CYS A 100 -13.52 -9.76 21.19
CA CYS A 100 -14.76 -10.29 21.77
C CYS A 100 -14.59 -10.81 23.20
N ALA A 101 -13.37 -11.13 23.62
CA ALA A 101 -13.08 -11.54 25.00
C ALA A 101 -12.83 -10.36 25.96
N LEU A 102 -12.79 -9.13 25.47
CA LEU A 102 -12.63 -7.94 26.32
C LEU A 102 -13.94 -7.62 27.05
N SER A 103 -13.82 -7.12 28.27
CA SER A 103 -14.99 -6.66 29.07
C SER A 103 -15.61 -5.37 28.52
N GLU A 104 -14.83 -4.57 27.81
CA GLU A 104 -15.26 -3.31 27.21
C GLU A 104 -14.84 -3.26 25.72
N GLU A 105 -15.71 -2.68 24.91
CA GLU A 105 -15.45 -2.49 23.49
C GLU A 105 -14.33 -1.45 23.28
N PRO A 106 -13.26 -1.77 22.54
CA PRO A 106 -12.20 -0.83 22.23
C PRO A 106 -12.72 0.41 21.49
N PRO A 107 -12.21 1.62 21.78
CA PRO A 107 -12.61 2.84 21.06
C PRO A 107 -12.43 2.75 19.54
N THR A 108 -11.37 2.06 19.09
CA THR A 108 -11.10 1.80 17.67
C THR A 108 -12.24 1.04 17.00
N VAL A 109 -12.81 0.03 17.66
CA VAL A 109 -13.94 -0.76 17.11
C VAL A 109 -15.17 0.12 16.91
N ARG A 110 -15.49 1.01 17.89
CA ARG A 110 -16.58 1.99 17.74
C ARG A 110 -16.37 2.91 16.55
N THR A 111 -15.14 3.38 16.35
CA THR A 111 -14.80 4.24 15.20
C THR A 111 -15.00 3.48 13.88
N LEU A 112 -14.53 2.24 13.78
CA LEU A 112 -14.72 1.39 12.61
C LEU A 112 -16.20 1.14 12.32
N THR A 113 -16.99 0.82 13.37
CA THR A 113 -18.44 0.64 13.25
C THR A 113 -19.12 1.91 12.73
N ALA A 114 -18.72 3.09 13.20
CA ALA A 114 -19.30 4.36 12.74
C ALA A 114 -18.97 4.64 11.26
N ILE A 115 -17.77 4.32 10.80
CA ILE A 115 -17.33 4.53 9.39
C ILE A 115 -18.07 3.58 8.45
N TRP A 116 -18.25 2.31 8.85
CA TRP A 116 -18.79 1.25 8.00
C TRP A 116 -20.28 0.96 8.25
N ASN A 117 -20.96 1.73 9.09
CA ASN A 117 -22.39 1.57 9.31
C ASN A 117 -23.17 2.02 8.05
N PRO A 118 -24.05 1.16 7.51
CA PRO A 118 -24.86 1.47 6.32
C PRO A 118 -25.83 2.65 6.52
N ASP A 119 -26.19 2.97 7.76
CA ASP A 119 -27.06 4.11 8.10
C ASP A 119 -26.31 5.46 8.09
N HIS A 120 -25.00 5.46 7.98
CA HIS A 120 -24.20 6.64 7.73
C HIS A 120 -23.97 6.78 6.23
N PRO A 121 -24.51 7.80 5.55
CA PRO A 121 -24.14 8.11 4.18
C PRO A 121 -22.71 8.68 4.21
N SER A 122 -21.70 7.80 4.32
CA SER A 122 -20.37 8.18 3.89
C SER A 122 -20.52 8.57 2.43
N GLU A 123 -20.18 9.82 2.11
CA GLU A 123 -20.08 10.30 0.74
C GLU A 123 -19.47 9.18 -0.08
N ARG A 124 -20.11 8.78 -1.18
CA ARG A 124 -19.68 7.66 -2.03
C ARG A 124 -18.20 7.83 -2.35
N ALA A 125 -17.37 7.13 -1.59
CA ALA A 125 -15.94 7.22 -1.73
C ALA A 125 -15.56 6.72 -3.13
N VAL A 126 -14.86 7.53 -3.89
CA VAL A 126 -14.31 7.17 -5.20
C VAL A 126 -13.16 6.18 -4.99
N GLY A 127 -12.94 5.24 -5.88
CA GLY A 127 -12.10 4.04 -5.76
C GLY A 127 -10.80 4.13 -4.93
N SER A 128 -10.01 5.22 -5.04
CA SER A 128 -8.79 5.41 -4.23
C SER A 128 -9.08 5.62 -2.74
N THR A 129 -10.21 6.26 -2.41
CA THR A 129 -10.66 6.48 -1.04
C THR A 129 -11.19 5.18 -0.42
N VAL A 130 -11.91 4.35 -1.21
CA VAL A 130 -12.40 3.04 -0.74
C VAL A 130 -11.23 2.13 -0.40
N ARG A 131 -10.20 2.07 -1.25
CA ARG A 131 -9.00 1.27 -0.98
C ARG A 131 -8.29 1.69 0.31
N ALA A 132 -8.10 2.98 0.52
CA ALA A 132 -7.46 3.50 1.73
C ALA A 132 -8.28 3.21 2.99
N LEU A 133 -9.62 3.29 2.90
CA LEU A 133 -10.51 2.95 3.99
C LEU A 133 -10.48 1.44 4.29
N ASP A 134 -10.47 0.58 3.26
CA ASP A 134 -10.37 -0.86 3.40
C ASP A 134 -9.06 -1.27 4.07
N GLU A 135 -7.92 -0.76 3.59
CA GLU A 135 -6.61 -1.00 4.19
C GLU A 135 -6.55 -0.55 5.65
N SER A 136 -7.06 0.66 5.95
CA SER A 136 -7.13 1.18 7.32
C SER A 136 -8.02 0.30 8.20
N PHE A 137 -9.20 -0.13 7.70
CA PHE A 137 -10.12 -0.97 8.45
C PHE A 137 -9.45 -2.24 8.98
N HIS A 138 -8.80 -2.99 8.12
CA HIS A 138 -8.15 -4.25 8.48
C HIS A 138 -6.96 -4.05 9.43
N CYS A 139 -6.14 -3.02 9.19
CA CYS A 139 -5.03 -2.68 10.07
C CYS A 139 -5.50 -2.27 11.47
N ASP A 140 -6.53 -1.43 11.55
CA ASP A 140 -7.07 -0.92 12.80
C ASP A 140 -7.81 -1.99 13.59
N LEU A 141 -8.49 -2.91 12.90
CA LEU A 141 -9.12 -4.08 13.51
C LEU A 141 -8.08 -4.95 14.23
N VAL A 142 -6.99 -5.29 13.56
CA VAL A 142 -5.93 -6.10 14.17
C VAL A 142 -5.22 -5.34 15.30
N ALA A 143 -5.03 -4.04 15.15
CA ALA A 143 -4.43 -3.20 16.19
C ALA A 143 -5.29 -3.12 17.46
N ALA A 144 -6.63 -3.12 17.33
CA ALA A 144 -7.57 -3.08 18.44
C ALA A 144 -7.46 -4.30 19.38
N ALA A 145 -6.93 -5.42 18.88
CA ALA A 145 -6.66 -6.62 19.70
C ALA A 145 -5.50 -6.47 20.69
N GLY A 146 -4.76 -5.34 20.66
CA GLY A 146 -3.68 -5.02 21.59
C GLY A 146 -2.41 -5.87 21.43
N ASN A 147 -2.26 -6.62 20.36
CA ASN A 147 -1.09 -7.44 20.09
C ASN A 147 -0.18 -6.76 19.04
N ARG A 148 0.94 -6.18 19.51
CA ARG A 148 1.86 -5.42 18.65
C ARG A 148 2.49 -6.25 17.53
N GLU A 149 2.78 -7.53 17.78
CA GLU A 149 3.38 -8.40 16.77
C GLU A 149 2.38 -8.79 15.68
N MET A 150 1.13 -9.07 16.04
CA MET A 150 0.07 -9.27 15.05
C MET A 150 -0.08 -8.03 14.16
N THR A 151 -0.10 -6.84 14.76
CA THR A 151 -0.19 -5.57 14.02
C THR A 151 1.01 -5.37 13.10
N ARG A 152 2.22 -5.73 13.53
CA ARG A 152 3.44 -5.60 12.73
C ARG A 152 3.47 -6.52 11.52
N ILE A 153 2.98 -7.76 11.69
CA ILE A 153 2.97 -8.77 10.62
C ILE A 153 1.84 -8.50 9.61
N HIS A 154 0.72 -7.97 10.08
CA HIS A 154 -0.45 -7.69 9.25
C HIS A 154 -0.27 -6.49 8.31
N ARG A 155 0.59 -5.52 8.64
CA ARG A 155 0.95 -4.36 7.79
C ARG A 155 1.83 -4.74 6.61
#